data_b93007e0c5ec9a011222d24eeab078f0
#
_entry.id   b93007e0c5ec9a011222d24eeab078f0
#
_cell.length_a   1.000
_cell.length_b   1.000
_cell.length_c   1.000
_cell.angle_alpha   90.00
_cell.angle_beta   90.00
_cell.angle_gamma   90.00
#
_symmetry.space_group_name_H-M   'P 1'
#
loop_
_entity.id
_entity.type
_entity.pdbx_description
1 polymer ?
#
loop_
_entity_poly.entity_id
_entity_poly.type
_entity_poly.pdbx_seq_one_letter_code
_entity_poly.pdbx_strand_id
1 'polypeptide(L)'
;MMTLYSGTTDPFSQRCRIVLHEKGMDFQIIDVDLDHKPEDLAVMNPYNQVPVLVERDLVLHESNIINEYIDERFPHPQLMPADPVMRARARLFLHRFEKELFVHIDAFETGNQKQIDKARGLVRDALMQIAPVFAKHKHMLGEDYSMLDVAITPLLWRLDYYGIQMPKQAAPLMKYAERLFARPAFSEALTSAERGMRK
;
A
#
# COMPACT_ATOMS: atom_id res chain seq x y z
N MET A 1 21.92 1.22 9.11
CA MET A 1 21.10 1.88 8.08
C MET A 1 20.06 0.86 7.62
N MET A 2 18.83 1.27 7.39
CA MET A 2 17.76 0.42 6.91
C MET A 2 17.72 0.50 5.38
N THR A 3 17.61 -0.64 4.70
CA THR A 3 17.59 -0.73 3.23
C THR A 3 16.32 -1.43 2.78
N LEU A 4 15.59 -0.80 1.87
CA LEU A 4 14.40 -1.36 1.24
C LEU A 4 14.69 -1.74 -0.21
N TYR A 5 14.52 -3.01 -0.53
CA TYR A 5 14.45 -3.50 -1.91
C TYR A 5 13.03 -3.29 -2.41
N SER A 6 12.86 -2.45 -3.40
CA SER A 6 11.58 -1.88 -3.80
C SER A 6 11.36 -2.01 -5.30
N GLY A 7 10.23 -2.58 -5.69
CA GLY A 7 9.78 -2.52 -7.08
C GLY A 7 9.30 -1.12 -7.43
N THR A 8 9.73 -0.59 -8.59
CA THR A 8 9.44 0.78 -9.02
C THR A 8 7.96 1.01 -9.36
N THR A 9 7.21 -0.05 -9.64
CA THR A 9 5.77 0.00 -9.95
C THR A 9 4.93 -0.88 -9.02
N ASP A 10 5.58 -1.52 -8.04
CA ASP A 10 4.93 -2.46 -7.14
C ASP A 10 4.15 -1.74 -6.03
N PRO A 11 2.83 -2.00 -5.92
CA PRO A 11 2.00 -1.35 -4.91
C PRO A 11 2.37 -1.73 -3.46
N PHE A 12 2.87 -2.93 -3.24
CA PHE A 12 3.32 -3.39 -1.92
C PHE A 12 4.60 -2.68 -1.49
N SER A 13 5.54 -2.51 -2.40
CA SER A 13 6.75 -1.70 -2.17
C SER A 13 6.40 -0.23 -1.89
N GLN A 14 5.40 0.31 -2.58
CA GLN A 14 4.94 1.68 -2.34
C GLN A 14 4.41 1.87 -0.92
N ARG A 15 3.69 0.90 -0.34
CA ARG A 15 3.28 0.94 1.07
C ARG A 15 4.48 1.18 1.99
N CYS A 16 5.56 0.44 1.79
CA CYS A 16 6.77 0.54 2.62
C CYS A 16 7.48 1.88 2.42
N ARG A 17 7.58 2.37 1.18
CA ARG A 17 8.15 3.70 0.90
C ARG A 17 7.36 4.81 1.59
N ILE A 18 6.02 4.74 1.57
CA ILE A 18 5.16 5.71 2.26
C ILE A 18 5.47 5.72 3.77
N VAL A 19 5.54 4.56 4.41
CA VAL A 19 5.83 4.48 5.86
C VAL A 19 7.21 5.04 6.18
N LEU A 20 8.24 4.72 5.40
CA LEU A 20 9.57 5.24 5.62
C LEU A 20 9.61 6.78 5.56
N HIS A 21 8.92 7.37 4.58
CA HIS A 21 8.81 8.82 4.46
C HIS A 21 7.95 9.45 5.57
N GLU A 22 6.85 8.80 5.98
CA GLU A 22 6.05 9.27 7.12
C GLU A 22 6.84 9.28 8.43
N LYS A 23 7.79 8.36 8.58
CA LYS A 23 8.67 8.31 9.75
C LYS A 23 9.81 9.35 9.72
N GLY A 24 10.12 9.89 8.55
CA GLY A 24 11.16 10.92 8.39
C GLY A 24 12.55 10.46 8.81
N MET A 25 12.81 9.17 8.74
CA MET A 25 14.09 8.57 9.10
C MET A 25 15.00 8.41 7.88
N ASP A 26 16.30 8.24 8.12
CA ASP A 26 17.26 7.91 7.05
C ASP A 26 17.13 6.44 6.64
N PHE A 27 17.02 6.19 5.35
CA PHE A 27 16.95 4.88 4.75
C PHE A 27 17.54 4.87 3.34
N GLN A 28 17.81 3.69 2.83
CA GLN A 28 18.26 3.48 1.46
C GLN A 28 17.22 2.68 0.70
N ILE A 29 16.96 3.07 -0.55
CA ILE A 29 16.14 2.28 -1.48
C ILE A 29 17.07 1.68 -2.53
N ILE A 30 16.86 0.39 -2.79
CA ILE A 30 17.42 -0.33 -3.94
C ILE A 30 16.25 -0.67 -4.85
N ASP A 31 16.22 -0.01 -6.01
CA ASP A 31 15.20 -0.27 -7.02
C ASP A 31 15.41 -1.63 -7.65
N VAL A 32 14.34 -2.43 -7.69
CA VAL A 32 14.33 -3.77 -8.29
C VAL A 32 13.55 -3.72 -9.59
N ASP A 33 14.21 -4.08 -10.69
CA ASP A 33 13.56 -4.37 -11.95
C ASP A 33 12.81 -5.71 -11.83
N LEU A 34 11.48 -5.68 -11.93
CA LEU A 34 10.65 -6.87 -11.74
C LEU A 34 10.78 -7.88 -12.91
N ASP A 35 11.24 -7.43 -14.06
CA ASP A 35 11.51 -8.30 -15.22
C ASP A 35 12.90 -8.95 -15.14
N HIS A 36 13.84 -8.33 -14.40
CA HIS A 36 15.22 -8.78 -14.23
C HIS A 36 15.61 -8.74 -12.75
N LYS A 37 14.97 -9.59 -11.94
CA LYS A 37 15.20 -9.63 -10.49
C LYS A 37 16.63 -10.07 -10.16
N PRO A 38 17.28 -9.42 -9.19
CA PRO A 38 18.62 -9.83 -8.75
C PRO A 38 18.58 -11.20 -8.06
N GLU A 39 19.66 -11.96 -8.21
CA GLU A 39 19.75 -13.32 -7.64
C GLU A 39 19.64 -13.34 -6.12
N ASP A 40 20.18 -12.33 -5.45
CA ASP A 40 20.13 -12.20 -3.98
C ASP A 40 18.70 -12.03 -3.47
N LEU A 41 17.78 -11.54 -4.28
CA LEU A 41 16.37 -11.37 -3.86
C LEU A 41 15.75 -12.72 -3.45
N ALA A 42 15.98 -13.78 -4.21
CA ALA A 42 15.50 -15.13 -3.90
C ALA A 42 16.15 -15.72 -2.64
N VAL A 43 17.37 -15.29 -2.30
CA VAL A 43 18.05 -15.67 -1.06
C VAL A 43 17.42 -14.98 0.14
N MET A 44 17.07 -13.70 0.00
CA MET A 44 16.45 -12.90 1.06
C MET A 44 14.97 -13.22 1.27
N ASN A 45 14.26 -13.53 0.18
CA ASN A 45 12.85 -13.87 0.21
C ASN A 45 12.60 -15.13 -0.65
N PRO A 46 12.20 -16.25 -0.05
CA PRO A 46 11.98 -17.51 -0.79
C PRO A 46 10.89 -17.43 -1.85
N TYR A 47 10.00 -16.45 -1.76
CA TYR A 47 8.97 -16.18 -2.79
C TYR A 47 9.49 -15.32 -3.94
N ASN A 48 10.77 -14.86 -3.88
CA ASN A 48 11.39 -14.02 -4.90
C ASN A 48 10.56 -12.78 -5.26
N GLN A 49 10.03 -12.09 -4.24
CA GLN A 49 9.15 -10.94 -4.37
C GLN A 49 9.69 -9.74 -3.60
N VAL A 50 9.31 -8.55 -4.03
CA VAL A 50 9.48 -7.30 -3.32
C VAL A 50 8.18 -6.93 -2.59
N PRO A 51 8.21 -6.10 -1.53
CA PRO A 51 9.39 -5.49 -0.90
C PRO A 51 10.16 -6.45 0.00
N VAL A 52 11.45 -6.15 0.20
CA VAL A 52 12.29 -6.78 1.22
C VAL A 52 12.98 -5.68 2.01
N LEU A 53 12.91 -5.74 3.33
CA LEU A 53 13.59 -4.83 4.22
C LEU A 53 14.80 -5.52 4.86
N VAL A 54 15.95 -4.85 4.84
CA VAL A 54 17.17 -5.31 5.51
C VAL A 54 17.61 -4.26 6.52
N GLU A 55 17.77 -4.66 7.78
CA GLU A 55 18.42 -3.86 8.82
C GLU A 55 19.38 -4.74 9.62
N ARG A 56 20.70 -4.54 9.43
CA ARG A 56 21.77 -5.39 9.98
C ARG A 56 21.58 -6.84 9.49
N ASP A 57 21.40 -7.78 10.41
CA ASP A 57 21.14 -9.20 10.16
C ASP A 57 19.66 -9.56 10.04
N LEU A 58 18.75 -8.59 10.29
CA LEU A 58 17.33 -8.79 10.11
C LEU A 58 16.95 -8.63 8.63
N VAL A 59 16.26 -9.62 8.08
CA VAL A 59 15.68 -9.60 6.75
C VAL A 59 14.18 -9.88 6.88
N LEU A 60 13.35 -8.97 6.38
CA LEU A 60 11.89 -9.08 6.40
C LEU A 60 11.33 -8.98 4.99
N HIS A 61 10.28 -9.74 4.74
CA HIS A 61 9.41 -9.59 3.57
C HIS A 61 7.94 -9.50 4.02
N GLU A 62 6.99 -9.29 3.10
CA GLU A 62 5.60 -8.92 3.31
C GLU A 62 5.43 -7.48 3.81
N SER A 63 4.78 -6.64 2.98
CA SER A 63 4.69 -5.20 3.22
C SER A 63 4.05 -4.83 4.56
N ASN A 64 3.01 -5.55 4.97
CA ASN A 64 2.35 -5.26 6.24
C ASN A 64 3.21 -5.64 7.46
N ILE A 65 4.00 -6.69 7.35
CA ILE A 65 4.95 -7.08 8.40
C ILE A 65 6.10 -6.07 8.48
N ILE A 66 6.66 -5.69 7.34
CA ILE A 66 7.70 -4.65 7.24
C ILE A 66 7.21 -3.35 7.87
N ASN A 67 6.03 -2.90 7.50
CA ASN A 67 5.45 -1.64 7.96
C ASN A 67 5.20 -1.63 9.47
N GLU A 68 4.70 -2.73 10.02
CA GLU A 68 4.49 -2.85 11.47
C GLU A 68 5.82 -2.85 12.23
N TYR A 69 6.85 -3.53 11.70
CA TYR A 69 8.21 -3.46 12.25
C TYR A 69 8.76 -2.03 12.26
N ILE A 70 8.64 -1.30 11.14
CA ILE A 70 9.09 0.10 11.07
C ILE A 70 8.35 0.97 12.09
N ASP A 71 7.05 0.78 12.24
CA ASP A 71 6.22 1.53 13.18
C ASP A 71 6.62 1.28 14.64
N GLU A 72 6.91 0.03 15.00
CA GLU A 72 7.41 -0.33 16.33
C GLU A 72 8.84 0.16 16.58
N ARG A 73 9.69 0.09 15.56
CA ARG A 73 11.10 0.53 15.64
C ARG A 73 11.23 2.05 15.75
N PHE A 74 10.33 2.78 15.09
CA PHE A 74 10.25 4.26 15.07
C PHE A 74 8.83 4.67 15.42
N PRO A 75 8.50 4.78 16.71
CA PRO A 75 7.12 4.92 17.17
C PRO A 75 6.47 6.27 16.86
N HIS A 76 7.21 7.26 16.39
CA HIS A 76 6.68 8.59 16.09
C HIS A 76 6.89 8.98 14.61
N PRO A 77 5.84 9.45 13.93
CA PRO A 77 4.40 9.38 14.31
C PRO A 77 3.92 7.93 14.36
N GLN A 78 3.04 7.62 15.31
CA GLN A 78 2.46 6.28 15.45
C GLN A 78 1.42 6.02 14.36
N LEU A 79 1.55 4.90 13.64
CA LEU A 79 0.63 4.51 12.56
C LEU A 79 -0.30 3.36 12.95
N MET A 80 0.16 2.42 13.78
CA MET A 80 -0.71 1.41 14.37
C MET A 80 -1.27 1.88 15.71
N PRO A 81 -2.57 1.65 16.00
CA PRO A 81 -3.15 2.01 17.28
C PRO A 81 -2.42 1.36 18.46
N ALA A 82 -2.22 2.10 19.56
CA ALA A 82 -1.62 1.58 20.78
C ALA A 82 -2.60 0.70 21.56
N ASP A 83 -3.89 1.04 21.54
CA ASP A 83 -4.94 0.27 22.20
C ASP A 83 -5.06 -1.13 21.59
N PRO A 84 -5.02 -2.22 22.38
CA PRO A 84 -5.05 -3.58 21.86
C PRO A 84 -6.30 -3.91 21.04
N VAL A 85 -7.47 -3.38 21.40
CA VAL A 85 -8.73 -3.62 20.68
C VAL A 85 -8.67 -2.96 19.31
N MET A 86 -8.26 -1.69 19.26
CA MET A 86 -8.12 -0.95 17.99
C MET A 86 -7.01 -1.52 17.12
N ARG A 87 -5.91 -1.97 17.71
CA ARG A 87 -4.81 -2.64 16.99
C ARG A 87 -5.27 -3.95 16.36
N ALA A 88 -6.04 -4.76 17.07
CA ALA A 88 -6.63 -5.99 16.53
C ALA A 88 -7.59 -5.69 15.38
N ARG A 89 -8.43 -4.67 15.51
CA ARG A 89 -9.32 -4.21 14.42
C ARG A 89 -8.52 -3.75 13.20
N ALA A 90 -7.45 -2.98 13.40
CA ALA A 90 -6.57 -2.53 12.33
C ALA A 90 -5.96 -3.72 11.57
N ARG A 91 -5.43 -4.71 12.29
CA ARG A 91 -4.88 -5.94 11.67
C ARG A 91 -5.94 -6.72 10.89
N LEU A 92 -7.17 -6.79 11.41
CA LEU A 92 -8.28 -7.44 10.70
C LEU A 92 -8.61 -6.72 9.39
N PHE A 93 -8.65 -5.37 9.39
CA PHE A 93 -8.84 -4.59 8.17
C PHE A 93 -7.71 -4.77 7.17
N LEU A 94 -6.45 -4.77 7.62
CA LEU A 94 -5.30 -5.04 6.75
C LEU A 94 -5.43 -6.42 6.08
N HIS A 95 -5.83 -7.42 6.83
CA HIS A 95 -6.07 -8.76 6.29
C HIS A 95 -7.20 -8.78 5.25
N ARG A 96 -8.30 -8.06 5.51
CA ARG A 96 -9.40 -7.92 4.55
C ARG A 96 -8.98 -7.19 3.29
N PHE A 97 -8.15 -6.15 3.38
CA PHE A 97 -7.61 -5.47 2.18
C PHE A 97 -6.83 -6.44 1.29
N GLU A 98 -6.01 -7.31 1.88
CA GLU A 98 -5.29 -8.33 1.11
C GLU A 98 -6.26 -9.28 0.39
N LYS A 99 -7.28 -9.76 1.07
CA LYS A 99 -8.22 -10.74 0.53
C LYS A 99 -9.26 -10.17 -0.42
N GLU A 100 -9.70 -8.94 -0.20
CA GLU A 100 -10.82 -8.36 -0.94
C GLU A 100 -10.38 -7.39 -2.05
N LEU A 101 -9.18 -6.82 -1.94
CA LEU A 101 -8.66 -5.80 -2.85
C LEU A 101 -7.35 -6.24 -3.53
N PHE A 102 -6.30 -6.43 -2.76
CA PHE A 102 -4.95 -6.63 -3.30
C PHE A 102 -4.73 -8.00 -3.95
N VAL A 103 -5.53 -8.99 -3.60
CA VAL A 103 -5.54 -10.30 -4.28
C VAL A 103 -5.81 -10.19 -5.81
N HIS A 104 -6.40 -9.09 -6.24
CA HIS A 104 -6.73 -8.85 -7.65
C HIS A 104 -5.62 -8.14 -8.45
N ILE A 105 -4.53 -7.70 -7.81
CA ILE A 105 -3.44 -6.97 -8.47
C ILE A 105 -2.83 -7.79 -9.60
N ASP A 106 -2.55 -9.06 -9.38
CA ASP A 106 -1.98 -9.93 -10.40
C ASP A 106 -2.84 -10.01 -11.67
N ALA A 107 -4.16 -9.98 -11.53
CA ALA A 107 -5.07 -9.98 -12.68
C ALA A 107 -4.91 -8.74 -13.55
N PHE A 108 -4.64 -7.57 -12.96
CA PHE A 108 -4.41 -6.33 -13.71
C PHE A 108 -3.07 -6.33 -14.44
N GLU A 109 -2.06 -7.00 -13.89
CA GLU A 109 -0.71 -6.99 -14.43
C GLU A 109 -0.47 -8.10 -15.46
N THR A 110 -1.01 -9.30 -15.21
CA THR A 110 -0.71 -10.50 -16.00
C THR A 110 -1.95 -11.24 -16.53
N GLY A 111 -3.15 -10.80 -16.19
CA GLY A 111 -4.39 -11.46 -16.59
C GLY A 111 -4.81 -11.17 -18.03
N ASN A 112 -5.67 -12.03 -18.56
CA ASN A 112 -6.36 -11.75 -19.81
C ASN A 112 -7.53 -10.78 -19.59
N GLN A 113 -8.14 -10.30 -20.69
CA GLN A 113 -9.21 -9.28 -20.62
C GLN A 113 -10.38 -9.68 -19.73
N LYS A 114 -10.80 -10.96 -19.78
CA LYS A 114 -11.89 -11.47 -18.94
C LYS A 114 -11.54 -11.44 -17.46
N GLN A 115 -10.32 -11.79 -17.10
CA GLN A 115 -9.82 -11.73 -15.73
C GLN A 115 -9.70 -10.28 -15.23
N ILE A 116 -9.21 -9.38 -16.07
CA ILE A 116 -9.12 -7.95 -15.77
C ILE A 116 -10.52 -7.35 -15.52
N ASP A 117 -11.48 -7.62 -16.41
CA ASP A 117 -12.85 -7.09 -16.27
C ASP A 117 -13.54 -7.61 -15.01
N LYS A 118 -13.34 -8.89 -14.68
CA LYS A 118 -13.83 -9.47 -13.43
C LYS A 118 -13.20 -8.80 -12.21
N ALA A 119 -11.87 -8.60 -12.21
CA ALA A 119 -11.14 -7.95 -11.14
C ALA A 119 -11.61 -6.51 -10.93
N ARG A 120 -11.81 -5.75 -12.01
CA ARG A 120 -12.37 -4.37 -11.94
C ARG A 120 -13.70 -4.33 -11.21
N GLY A 121 -14.62 -5.23 -11.52
CA GLY A 121 -15.92 -5.33 -10.85
C GLY A 121 -15.79 -5.64 -9.36
N LEU A 122 -14.98 -6.63 -9.02
CA LEU A 122 -14.78 -7.07 -7.63
C LEU A 122 -14.12 -5.98 -6.77
N VAL A 123 -13.10 -5.32 -7.28
CA VAL A 123 -12.42 -4.21 -6.58
C VAL A 123 -13.37 -3.02 -6.41
N ARG A 124 -14.08 -2.64 -7.46
CA ARG A 124 -15.08 -1.57 -7.38
C ARG A 124 -16.13 -1.86 -6.31
N ASP A 125 -16.70 -3.06 -6.30
CA ASP A 125 -17.75 -3.44 -5.35
C ASP A 125 -17.22 -3.45 -3.91
N ALA A 126 -16.00 -3.95 -3.68
CA ALA A 126 -15.35 -3.90 -2.37
C ALA A 126 -15.09 -2.47 -1.89
N LEU A 127 -14.61 -1.59 -2.77
CA LEU A 127 -14.41 -0.17 -2.46
C LEU A 127 -15.72 0.55 -2.17
N MET A 128 -16.81 0.19 -2.84
CA MET A 128 -18.14 0.75 -2.57
C MET A 128 -18.65 0.39 -1.18
N GLN A 129 -18.27 -0.74 -0.62
CA GLN A 129 -18.60 -1.12 0.76
C GLN A 129 -17.86 -0.26 1.80
N ILE A 130 -16.69 0.24 1.45
CA ILE A 130 -15.87 1.10 2.31
C ILE A 130 -16.28 2.57 2.20
N ALA A 131 -16.74 3.01 1.05
CA ALA A 131 -17.03 4.41 0.75
C ALA A 131 -17.88 5.15 1.81
N PRO A 132 -18.93 4.53 2.43
CA PRO A 132 -19.74 5.20 3.44
C PRO A 132 -18.98 5.62 4.71
N VAL A 133 -17.86 4.98 5.02
CA VAL A 133 -17.00 5.33 6.16
C VAL A 133 -16.55 6.79 6.07
N PHE A 134 -16.20 7.25 4.87
CA PHE A 134 -15.65 8.58 4.61
C PHE A 134 -16.70 9.69 4.54
N ALA A 135 -17.98 9.36 4.62
CA ALA A 135 -19.03 10.33 4.85
C ALA A 135 -19.05 10.84 6.29
N LYS A 136 -18.51 10.06 7.23
CA LYS A 136 -18.50 10.35 8.68
C LYS A 136 -17.11 10.53 9.26
N HIS A 137 -16.10 9.92 8.67
CA HIS A 137 -14.73 9.90 9.17
C HIS A 137 -13.75 10.40 8.13
N LYS A 138 -12.70 11.06 8.61
CA LYS A 138 -11.63 11.60 7.76
C LYS A 138 -10.70 10.48 7.24
N HIS A 139 -10.47 9.45 8.04
CA HIS A 139 -9.59 8.32 7.78
C HIS A 139 -10.27 6.99 8.11
N MET A 140 -9.60 5.88 7.80
CA MET A 140 -10.17 4.53 7.97
C MET A 140 -10.56 4.20 9.41
N LEU A 141 -9.76 4.65 10.40
CA LEU A 141 -10.02 4.40 11.83
C LEU A 141 -10.63 5.59 12.57
N GLY A 142 -11.03 6.64 11.88
CA GLY A 142 -11.61 7.85 12.47
C GLY A 142 -10.90 9.13 11.99
N GLU A 143 -10.46 9.97 12.92
CA GLU A 143 -9.87 11.27 12.59
C GLU A 143 -8.38 11.19 12.26
N ASP A 144 -7.67 10.20 12.82
CA ASP A 144 -6.22 10.11 12.69
C ASP A 144 -5.81 9.23 11.51
N TYR A 145 -4.77 9.67 10.80
CA TYR A 145 -4.10 8.89 9.77
C TYR A 145 -3.43 7.66 10.40
N SER A 146 -3.60 6.51 9.76
CA SER A 146 -3.11 5.23 10.29
C SER A 146 -2.49 4.34 9.21
N MET A 147 -1.98 3.19 9.64
CA MET A 147 -1.45 2.15 8.77
C MET A 147 -2.48 1.66 7.74
N LEU A 148 -3.78 1.72 8.05
CA LEU A 148 -4.84 1.36 7.09
C LEU A 148 -4.88 2.31 5.91
N ASP A 149 -4.70 3.60 6.17
CA ASP A 149 -4.65 4.63 5.13
C ASP A 149 -3.42 4.44 4.24
N VAL A 150 -2.28 4.08 4.82
CA VAL A 150 -1.08 3.69 4.05
C VAL A 150 -1.39 2.50 3.15
N ALA A 151 -1.97 1.45 3.71
CA ALA A 151 -2.15 0.18 3.00
C ALA A 151 -3.04 0.28 1.76
N ILE A 152 -4.09 1.10 1.80
CA ILE A 152 -5.04 1.24 0.70
C ILE A 152 -4.57 2.25 -0.37
N THR A 153 -3.71 3.17 -0.01
CA THR A 153 -3.27 4.28 -0.88
C THR A 153 -2.74 3.83 -2.25
N PRO A 154 -1.87 2.80 -2.36
CA PRO A 154 -1.36 2.36 -3.66
C PRO A 154 -2.44 1.90 -4.64
N LEU A 155 -3.48 1.25 -4.14
CA LEU A 155 -4.62 0.84 -4.98
C LEU A 155 -5.43 2.04 -5.43
N LEU A 156 -5.75 2.98 -4.55
CA LEU A 156 -6.49 4.20 -4.89
C LEU A 156 -5.75 5.05 -5.92
N TRP A 157 -4.43 5.10 -5.85
CA TRP A 157 -3.60 5.78 -6.84
C TRP A 157 -3.67 5.13 -8.23
N ARG A 158 -3.87 3.81 -8.28
CA ARG A 158 -3.89 3.01 -9.52
C ARG A 158 -5.26 2.80 -10.13
N LEU A 159 -6.32 3.38 -9.59
CA LEU A 159 -7.69 3.15 -10.11
C LEU A 159 -7.81 3.48 -11.59
N ASP A 160 -7.33 4.64 -12.02
CA ASP A 160 -7.34 5.04 -13.43
C ASP A 160 -6.42 4.14 -14.27
N TYR A 161 -5.24 3.82 -13.76
CA TYR A 161 -4.27 2.96 -14.43
C TYR A 161 -4.82 1.54 -14.69
N TYR A 162 -5.58 1.00 -13.74
CA TYR A 162 -6.26 -0.30 -13.89
C TYR A 162 -7.60 -0.21 -14.63
N GLY A 163 -8.04 0.99 -14.98
CA GLY A 163 -9.31 1.21 -15.66
C GLY A 163 -10.53 0.96 -14.78
N ILE A 164 -10.41 1.18 -13.47
CA ILE A 164 -11.51 1.06 -12.50
C ILE A 164 -12.22 2.40 -12.39
N GLN A 165 -13.43 2.47 -12.91
CA GLN A 165 -14.26 3.67 -12.81
C GLN A 165 -15.20 3.55 -11.60
N MET A 166 -15.11 4.53 -10.70
CA MET A 166 -15.95 4.59 -9.51
C MET A 166 -17.24 5.35 -9.80
N PRO A 167 -18.40 4.89 -9.32
CA PRO A 167 -19.66 5.60 -9.49
C PRO A 167 -19.70 6.88 -8.65
N LYS A 168 -20.66 7.76 -8.96
CA LYS A 168 -20.83 9.05 -8.23
C LYS A 168 -21.04 8.88 -6.73
N GLN A 169 -21.64 7.77 -6.31
CA GLN A 169 -21.85 7.43 -4.90
C GLN A 169 -20.54 7.22 -4.13
N ALA A 170 -19.45 6.98 -4.84
CA ALA A 170 -18.12 6.87 -4.25
C ALA A 170 -17.43 8.22 -3.99
N ALA A 171 -18.10 9.35 -4.20
CA ALA A 171 -17.50 10.68 -4.02
C ALA A 171 -16.79 10.86 -2.65
N PRO A 172 -17.32 10.40 -1.50
CA PRO A 172 -16.60 10.48 -0.23
C PRO A 172 -15.27 9.72 -0.24
N LEU A 173 -15.23 8.53 -0.87
CA LEU A 173 -14.01 7.75 -1.04
C LEU A 173 -12.99 8.49 -1.94
N MET A 174 -13.45 9.08 -3.02
CA MET A 174 -12.57 9.82 -3.94
C MET A 174 -11.98 11.07 -3.30
N LYS A 175 -12.75 11.77 -2.47
CA LYS A 175 -12.24 12.90 -1.67
C LYS A 175 -11.22 12.44 -0.62
N TYR A 176 -11.47 11.30 0.00
CA TYR A 176 -10.51 10.67 0.89
C TYR A 176 -9.20 10.34 0.16
N ALA A 177 -9.27 9.73 -1.02
CA ALA A 177 -8.10 9.45 -1.83
C ALA A 177 -7.27 10.70 -2.11
N GLU A 178 -7.91 11.82 -2.49
CA GLU A 178 -7.22 13.10 -2.72
C GLU A 178 -6.49 13.61 -1.47
N ARG A 179 -7.09 13.44 -0.28
CA ARG A 179 -6.40 13.79 0.98
C ARG A 179 -5.15 12.96 1.22
N LEU A 180 -5.18 11.66 0.89
CA LEU A 180 -4.01 10.80 1.00
C LEU A 180 -2.91 11.22 0.02
N PHE A 181 -3.27 11.52 -1.22
CA PHE A 181 -2.32 11.94 -2.25
C PHE A 181 -1.69 13.32 -2.00
N ALA A 182 -2.36 14.16 -1.22
CA ALA A 182 -1.84 15.48 -0.83
C ALA A 182 -0.79 15.42 0.29
N ARG A 183 -0.55 14.26 0.90
CA ARG A 183 0.45 14.13 1.96
C ARG A 183 1.87 14.22 1.39
N PRO A 184 2.77 15.00 2.00
CA PRO A 184 4.16 15.11 1.53
C PRO A 184 4.87 13.75 1.42
N ALA A 185 4.71 12.88 2.43
CA ALA A 185 5.32 11.55 2.44
C ALA A 185 4.85 10.67 1.27
N PHE A 186 3.59 10.79 0.86
CA PHE A 186 3.08 10.11 -0.33
C PHE A 186 3.78 10.61 -1.60
N SER A 187 3.89 11.92 -1.77
CA SER A 187 4.55 12.52 -2.94
C SER A 187 6.02 12.13 -3.04
N GLU A 188 6.73 12.11 -1.91
CA GLU A 188 8.13 11.69 -1.84
C GLU A 188 8.31 10.20 -2.13
N ALA A 189 7.34 9.38 -1.74
CA ALA A 189 7.36 7.93 -1.95
C ALA A 189 7.08 7.50 -3.39
N LEU A 190 6.53 8.36 -4.23
CA LEU A 190 6.24 8.05 -5.63
C LEU A 190 7.52 7.92 -6.47
N THR A 191 7.61 6.83 -7.22
CA THR A 191 8.61 6.70 -8.28
C THR A 191 8.20 7.50 -9.52
N SER A 192 9.14 7.73 -10.44
CA SER A 192 8.84 8.38 -11.72
C SER A 192 7.80 7.60 -12.53
N ALA A 193 7.88 6.27 -12.52
CA ALA A 193 6.91 5.40 -13.20
C ALA A 193 5.51 5.51 -12.59
N GLU A 194 5.41 5.54 -11.26
CA GLU A 194 4.13 5.66 -10.56
C GLU A 194 3.47 7.03 -10.76
N ARG A 195 4.26 8.09 -10.90
CA ARG A 195 3.72 9.42 -11.21
C ARG A 195 2.94 9.46 -12.52
N GLY A 196 3.34 8.66 -13.51
CA GLY A 196 2.67 8.53 -14.79
C GLY A 196 1.38 7.70 -14.78
N MET A 197 1.07 7.00 -13.69
CA MET A 197 -0.11 6.14 -13.59
C MET A 197 -1.42 6.92 -13.43
N ARG A 198 -1.35 8.15 -13.01
CA ARG A 198 -2.51 9.04 -12.83
C ARG A 198 -2.34 10.30 -13.67
N LYS A 199 -3.40 10.65 -14.43
CA LYS A 199 -3.47 11.84 -15.28
C LYS A 199 -4.18 12.99 -14.57
#